data_5a3c5887b7370d35cd1316e3e2e937fc
#
_entry.id   5a3c5887b7370d35cd1316e3e2e937fc
#
_cell.length_a   1.000
_cell.length_b   1.000
_cell.length_c   1.000
_cell.angle_alpha   90.00
_cell.angle_beta   90.00
_cell.angle_gamma   90.00
#
_symmetry.space_group_name_H-M   'P 1'
#
loop_
_entity.id
_entity.type
_entity.pdbx_description
1 polymer ?
#
loop_
_entity_poly.entity_id
_entity_poly.type
_entity_poly.pdbx_seq_one_letter_code
_entity_poly.pdbx_strand_id
1 'polypeptide(L)'
;MPGTPAPSATTGPAASSPPPDTGTVTGLRVAKVLTWLVYAYFLVAVVLLVLEFFLLLFNANPTAGFAEWVYRSGDRVMEPFRGIFPTKEAGNGSVLDFAVLFAIIVYGVLALAFHSLVQWLDYRIRLDRWRAAHPGQVPPPRR
;
A
#
# COMPACT_ATOMS: atom_id res chain seq x y z
N MET A 1 -20.87 37.30 65.96
CA MET A 1 -19.82 37.19 65.02
C MET A 1 -20.39 36.50 63.75
N PRO A 2 -20.62 37.25 62.65
CA PRO A 2 -21.21 36.67 61.48
C PRO A 2 -20.16 35.86 60.67
N GLY A 3 -20.57 34.67 60.22
CA GLY A 3 -19.73 33.76 59.44
C GLY A 3 -19.48 34.29 58.05
N THR A 4 -18.23 34.16 57.62
CA THR A 4 -17.75 34.51 56.29
C THR A 4 -18.32 33.50 55.26
N PRO A 5 -18.98 33.92 54.17
CA PRO A 5 -19.41 32.99 53.13
C PRO A 5 -18.19 32.52 52.35
N ALA A 6 -18.10 31.21 52.15
CA ALA A 6 -17.10 30.58 51.29
C ALA A 6 -17.28 31.04 49.82
N PRO A 7 -16.18 31.23 49.06
CA PRO A 7 -16.28 31.58 47.67
C PRO A 7 -16.83 30.40 46.85
N SER A 8 -17.94 30.66 46.18
CA SER A 8 -18.54 29.72 45.21
C SER A 8 -17.56 29.44 44.12
N ALA A 9 -17.09 28.19 44.03
CA ALA A 9 -16.33 27.71 42.89
C ALA A 9 -17.22 27.78 41.65
N THR A 10 -16.95 28.76 40.80
CA THR A 10 -17.56 28.87 39.47
C THR A 10 -17.00 27.71 38.65
N THR A 11 -17.76 26.64 38.56
CA THR A 11 -17.51 25.57 37.59
C THR A 11 -17.74 26.13 36.19
N GLY A 12 -16.67 26.60 35.57
CA GLY A 12 -16.70 26.97 34.14
C GLY A 12 -17.16 25.77 33.34
N PRO A 13 -17.94 25.98 32.27
CA PRO A 13 -18.36 24.90 31.42
C PRO A 13 -17.12 24.21 30.86
N ALA A 14 -17.00 22.89 31.11
CA ALA A 14 -15.98 22.07 30.49
C ALA A 14 -16.06 22.30 28.98
N ALA A 15 -14.98 22.83 28.39
CA ALA A 15 -14.85 22.98 26.97
C ALA A 15 -15.01 21.61 26.34
N SER A 16 -16.20 21.34 25.81
CA SER A 16 -16.47 20.15 25.02
C SER A 16 -15.58 20.22 23.80
N SER A 17 -14.55 19.36 23.80
CA SER A 17 -13.72 19.17 22.61
C SER A 17 -14.65 18.89 21.42
N PRO A 18 -14.52 19.58 20.29
CA PRO A 18 -15.36 19.30 19.14
C PRO A 18 -15.21 17.83 18.77
N PRO A 19 -16.30 17.13 18.43
CA PRO A 19 -16.24 15.75 17.99
C PRO A 19 -15.29 15.68 16.79
N PRO A 20 -14.44 14.62 16.68
CA PRO A 20 -13.57 14.46 15.54
C PRO A 20 -14.43 14.48 14.27
N ASP A 21 -14.12 15.40 13.36
CA ASP A 21 -14.87 15.61 12.13
C ASP A 21 -15.01 14.25 11.42
N THR A 22 -16.24 13.81 11.27
CA THR A 22 -16.60 12.53 10.63
C THR A 22 -15.98 12.41 9.23
N GLY A 23 -15.74 13.54 8.56
CA GLY A 23 -15.06 13.63 7.27
C GLY A 23 -13.60 13.20 7.31
N THR A 24 -12.85 13.55 8.36
CA THR A 24 -11.42 13.20 8.50
C THR A 24 -11.25 11.71 8.72
N VAL A 25 -12.09 11.07 9.52
CA VAL A 25 -12.05 9.63 9.79
C VAL A 25 -12.43 8.82 8.54
N THR A 26 -13.41 9.28 7.78
CA THR A 26 -13.84 8.67 6.53
C THR A 26 -12.75 8.80 5.46
N GLY A 27 -12.13 9.97 5.32
CA GLY A 27 -11.02 10.22 4.41
C GLY A 27 -9.82 9.30 4.67
N LEU A 28 -9.44 9.11 5.93
CA LEU A 28 -8.35 8.21 6.31
C LEU A 28 -8.67 6.73 6.02
N ARG A 29 -9.91 6.30 6.20
CA ARG A 29 -10.33 4.94 5.84
C ARG A 29 -10.28 4.71 4.34
N VAL A 30 -10.77 5.66 3.55
CA VAL A 30 -10.71 5.60 2.08
C VAL A 30 -9.26 5.57 1.61
N ALA A 31 -8.40 6.44 2.13
CA ALA A 31 -6.97 6.44 1.80
C ALA A 31 -6.31 5.09 2.11
N LYS A 32 -6.62 4.48 3.25
CA LYS A 32 -6.10 3.16 3.61
C LYS A 32 -6.56 2.07 2.64
N VAL A 33 -7.84 2.04 2.29
CA VAL A 33 -8.38 1.06 1.34
C VAL A 33 -7.75 1.23 -0.04
N LEU A 34 -7.63 2.47 -0.54
CA LEU A 34 -6.96 2.76 -1.80
C LEU A 34 -5.50 2.31 -1.82
N THR A 35 -4.75 2.62 -0.76
CA THR A 35 -3.35 2.20 -0.64
C THR A 35 -3.22 0.67 -0.62
N TRP A 36 -4.14 -0.02 0.05
CA TRP A 36 -4.15 -1.48 0.09
C TRP A 36 -4.48 -2.09 -1.28
N LEU A 37 -5.44 -1.50 -2.03
CA LEU A 37 -5.78 -1.93 -3.39
C LEU A 37 -4.61 -1.75 -4.35
N VAL A 38 -3.90 -0.61 -4.26
CA VAL A 38 -2.70 -0.35 -5.08
C VAL A 38 -1.60 -1.36 -4.73
N TYR A 39 -1.37 -1.64 -3.46
CA TYR A 39 -0.42 -2.67 -3.04
C TYR A 39 -0.78 -4.05 -3.60
N ALA A 40 -2.05 -4.45 -3.48
CA ALA A 40 -2.55 -5.73 -4.00
C ALA A 40 -2.37 -5.83 -5.53
N TYR A 41 -2.62 -4.73 -6.27
CA TYR A 41 -2.38 -4.66 -7.71
C TYR A 41 -0.90 -4.93 -8.05
N PHE A 42 0.05 -4.25 -7.39
CA PHE A 42 1.48 -4.47 -7.63
C PHE A 42 1.92 -5.89 -7.29
N LEU A 43 1.38 -6.48 -6.22
CA LEU A 43 1.68 -7.86 -5.85
C LEU A 43 1.21 -8.85 -6.92
N VAL A 44 -0.03 -8.69 -7.41
CA VAL A 44 -0.57 -9.51 -8.50
C VAL A 44 0.22 -9.32 -9.79
N ALA A 45 0.61 -8.09 -10.12
CA ALA A 45 1.44 -7.79 -11.27
C ALA A 45 2.79 -8.52 -11.21
N VAL A 46 3.48 -8.49 -10.07
CA VAL A 46 4.74 -9.23 -9.89
C VAL A 46 4.53 -10.73 -10.09
N VAL A 47 3.50 -11.32 -9.50
CA VAL A 47 3.21 -12.75 -9.64
C VAL A 47 2.94 -13.12 -11.10
N LEU A 48 2.14 -12.33 -11.82
CA LEU A 48 1.85 -12.56 -13.25
C LEU A 48 3.12 -12.48 -14.10
N LEU A 49 3.95 -11.47 -13.90
CA LEU A 49 5.20 -11.32 -14.64
C LEU A 49 6.21 -12.43 -14.34
N VAL A 50 6.27 -12.90 -13.11
CA VAL A 50 7.11 -14.05 -12.75
C VAL A 50 6.61 -15.31 -13.44
N LEU A 51 5.30 -15.56 -13.46
CA LEU A 51 4.72 -16.67 -14.20
C LEU A 51 5.00 -16.56 -15.69
N GLU A 52 4.80 -15.39 -16.30
CA GLU A 52 5.11 -15.14 -17.70
C GLU A 52 6.58 -15.40 -18.00
N PHE A 53 7.49 -14.90 -17.18
CA PHE A 53 8.93 -15.14 -17.32
C PHE A 53 9.27 -16.63 -17.31
N PHE A 54 8.70 -17.42 -16.41
CA PHE A 54 8.91 -18.87 -16.36
C PHE A 54 8.31 -19.58 -17.60
N LEU A 55 7.11 -19.18 -18.03
CA LEU A 55 6.50 -19.75 -19.23
C LEU A 55 7.35 -19.47 -20.49
N LEU A 56 7.89 -18.27 -20.62
CA LEU A 56 8.82 -17.90 -21.70
C LEU A 56 10.14 -18.69 -21.60
N LEU A 57 10.69 -18.81 -20.39
CA LEU A 57 11.93 -19.53 -20.16
C LEU A 57 11.81 -21.03 -20.51
N PHE A 58 10.67 -21.64 -20.18
CA PHE A 58 10.39 -23.05 -20.49
C PHE A 58 9.80 -23.26 -21.88
N ASN A 59 9.70 -22.21 -22.70
CA ASN A 59 9.10 -22.27 -24.04
C ASN A 59 7.69 -22.91 -24.01
N ALA A 60 6.87 -22.49 -23.03
CA ALA A 60 5.52 -23.02 -22.85
C ALA A 60 4.65 -22.67 -24.07
N ASN A 61 3.78 -23.60 -24.49
CA ASN A 61 2.88 -23.39 -25.59
C ASN A 61 1.93 -22.21 -25.32
N PRO A 62 2.01 -21.11 -26.08
CA PRO A 62 1.21 -19.92 -25.83
C PRO A 62 -0.30 -20.12 -26.10
N THR A 63 -0.68 -21.20 -26.79
CA THR A 63 -2.10 -21.52 -27.05
C THR A 63 -2.74 -22.38 -25.96
N ALA A 64 -1.96 -22.84 -24.97
CA ALA A 64 -2.52 -23.52 -23.81
C ALA A 64 -3.30 -22.52 -22.95
N GLY A 65 -4.56 -22.83 -22.61
CA GLY A 65 -5.49 -21.88 -22.01
C GLY A 65 -4.96 -21.13 -20.79
N PHE A 66 -4.20 -21.79 -19.91
CA PHE A 66 -3.55 -21.13 -18.77
C PHE A 66 -2.41 -20.20 -19.23
N ALA A 67 -1.56 -20.67 -20.14
CA ALA A 67 -0.45 -19.87 -20.63
C ALA A 67 -0.97 -18.64 -21.41
N GLU A 68 -1.99 -18.81 -22.24
CA GLU A 68 -2.65 -17.72 -22.96
C GLU A 68 -3.20 -16.65 -22.00
N TRP A 69 -3.83 -17.09 -20.92
CA TRP A 69 -4.34 -16.17 -19.89
C TRP A 69 -3.21 -15.39 -19.20
N VAL A 70 -2.11 -16.06 -18.83
CA VAL A 70 -0.94 -15.43 -18.21
C VAL A 70 -0.32 -14.41 -19.16
N TYR A 71 -0.06 -14.78 -20.41
CA TYR A 71 0.52 -13.88 -21.42
C TYR A 71 -0.36 -12.66 -21.68
N ARG A 72 -1.68 -12.85 -21.83
CA ARG A 72 -2.61 -11.74 -22.03
C ARG A 72 -2.69 -10.80 -20.82
N SER A 73 -2.57 -11.34 -19.61
CA SER A 73 -2.57 -10.54 -18.40
C SER A 73 -1.24 -9.81 -18.19
N GLY A 74 -0.12 -10.50 -18.45
CA GLY A 74 1.22 -9.94 -18.42
C GLY A 74 1.40 -8.80 -19.42
N ASP A 75 0.91 -8.97 -20.62
CA ASP A 75 0.91 -7.94 -21.67
C ASP A 75 0.34 -6.60 -21.19
N ARG A 76 -0.73 -6.61 -20.42
CA ARG A 76 -1.34 -5.38 -19.86
C ARG A 76 -0.46 -4.74 -18.80
N VAL A 77 0.18 -5.56 -17.97
CA VAL A 77 1.11 -5.12 -16.94
C VAL A 77 2.40 -4.58 -17.54
N MET A 78 2.83 -5.17 -18.67
CA MET A 78 4.03 -4.78 -19.41
C MET A 78 3.86 -3.52 -20.24
N GLU A 79 2.64 -3.03 -20.46
CA GLU A 79 2.38 -1.86 -21.31
C GLU A 79 3.30 -0.66 -21.05
N PRO A 80 3.58 -0.26 -19.77
CA PRO A 80 4.48 0.86 -19.50
C PRO A 80 5.95 0.60 -19.88
N PHE A 81 6.33 -0.67 -20.06
CA PHE A 81 7.72 -1.08 -20.31
C PHE A 81 7.97 -1.49 -21.76
N ARG A 82 6.93 -1.49 -22.60
CA ARG A 82 7.04 -1.83 -24.01
C ARG A 82 7.97 -0.87 -24.74
N GLY A 83 8.91 -1.45 -25.49
CA GLY A 83 9.86 -0.68 -26.29
C GLY A 83 11.06 -0.09 -25.51
N ILE A 84 11.15 -0.30 -24.20
CA ILE A 84 12.33 0.13 -23.43
C ILE A 84 13.57 -0.72 -23.79
N PHE A 85 13.37 -2.01 -23.99
CA PHE A 85 14.44 -2.94 -24.35
C PHE A 85 14.12 -3.68 -25.64
N PRO A 86 15.11 -3.91 -26.51
CA PRO A 86 14.92 -4.80 -27.65
C PRO A 86 14.78 -6.25 -27.17
N THR A 87 13.78 -6.97 -27.66
CA THR A 87 13.62 -8.41 -27.46
C THR A 87 14.77 -9.15 -28.16
N LYS A 88 15.51 -9.97 -27.42
CA LYS A 88 16.54 -10.85 -27.98
C LYS A 88 16.06 -12.29 -27.91
N GLU A 89 15.99 -12.93 -29.07
CA GLU A 89 15.76 -14.36 -29.13
C GLU A 89 17.03 -15.10 -28.68
N ALA A 90 16.92 -15.89 -27.62
CA ALA A 90 17.96 -16.82 -27.25
C ALA A 90 17.82 -18.05 -28.17
N GLY A 91 18.92 -18.48 -28.80
CA GLY A 91 18.98 -19.36 -29.96
C GLY A 91 18.33 -20.75 -29.91
N ASN A 92 17.49 -21.06 -28.91
CA ASN A 92 16.75 -22.33 -28.78
C ASN A 92 15.23 -22.15 -28.68
N GLY A 93 14.68 -21.05 -29.21
CA GLY A 93 13.25 -20.74 -29.12
C GLY A 93 12.79 -20.20 -27.75
N SER A 94 13.68 -20.13 -26.76
CA SER A 94 13.43 -19.43 -25.50
C SER A 94 13.69 -17.95 -25.68
N VAL A 95 12.69 -17.10 -25.40
CA VAL A 95 12.83 -15.65 -25.46
C VAL A 95 13.20 -15.15 -24.07
N LEU A 96 14.45 -14.71 -23.91
CA LEU A 96 14.84 -13.96 -22.72
C LEU A 96 14.39 -12.50 -22.90
N ASP A 97 13.25 -12.17 -22.35
CA ASP A 97 12.74 -10.82 -22.36
C ASP A 97 13.28 -10.05 -21.14
N PHE A 98 14.33 -9.26 -21.38
CA PHE A 98 14.91 -8.39 -20.35
C PHE A 98 13.91 -7.33 -19.86
N ALA A 99 12.90 -6.98 -20.66
CA ALA A 99 11.88 -6.05 -20.25
C ALA A 99 10.97 -6.64 -19.17
N VAL A 100 10.63 -7.94 -19.27
CA VAL A 100 9.87 -8.66 -18.24
C VAL A 100 10.66 -8.71 -16.94
N LEU A 101 11.95 -9.04 -16.99
CA LEU A 101 12.81 -9.08 -15.79
C LEU A 101 12.94 -7.70 -15.15
N PHE A 102 13.11 -6.66 -15.95
CA PHE A 102 13.15 -5.29 -15.45
C PHE A 102 11.81 -4.86 -14.81
N ALA A 103 10.70 -5.20 -15.47
CA ALA A 103 9.37 -4.92 -14.95
C ALA A 103 9.12 -5.62 -13.59
N ILE A 104 9.56 -6.87 -13.42
CA ILE A 104 9.48 -7.59 -12.14
C ILE A 104 10.21 -6.82 -11.04
N ILE A 105 11.42 -6.34 -11.32
CA ILE A 105 12.21 -5.56 -10.35
C ILE A 105 11.49 -4.26 -9.98
N VAL A 106 11.03 -3.50 -10.98
CA VAL A 106 10.34 -2.22 -10.76
C VAL A 106 9.05 -2.42 -9.96
N TYR A 107 8.20 -3.35 -10.37
CA TYR A 107 6.96 -3.64 -9.66
C TYR A 107 7.23 -4.20 -8.25
N GLY A 108 8.27 -5.01 -8.08
CA GLY A 108 8.71 -5.51 -6.77
C GLY A 108 9.13 -4.38 -5.84
N VAL A 109 9.94 -3.44 -6.32
CA VAL A 109 10.35 -2.26 -5.54
C VAL A 109 9.15 -1.38 -5.19
N LEU A 110 8.22 -1.16 -6.13
CA LEU A 110 6.99 -0.43 -5.87
C LEU A 110 6.11 -1.13 -4.83
N ALA A 111 5.96 -2.46 -4.91
CA ALA A 111 5.22 -3.23 -3.91
C ALA A 111 5.83 -3.07 -2.51
N LEU A 112 7.15 -3.14 -2.38
CA LEU A 112 7.85 -2.91 -1.10
C LEU A 112 7.67 -1.48 -0.60
N ALA A 113 7.75 -0.48 -1.47
CA ALA A 113 7.52 0.92 -1.12
C ALA A 113 6.09 1.15 -0.61
N PHE A 114 5.08 0.60 -1.29
CA PHE A 114 3.69 0.68 -0.85
C PHE A 114 3.44 -0.09 0.44
N HIS A 115 4.06 -1.25 0.62
CA HIS A 115 4.00 -2.00 1.88
C HIS A 115 4.53 -1.16 3.06
N SER A 116 5.68 -0.52 2.87
CA SER A 116 6.27 0.38 3.88
C SER A 116 5.37 1.59 4.17
N LEU A 117 4.74 2.14 3.14
CA LEU A 117 3.80 3.26 3.26
C LEU A 117 2.56 2.86 4.08
N VAL A 118 1.99 1.67 3.83
CA VAL A 118 0.85 1.14 4.61
C VAL A 118 1.22 1.01 6.09
N GLN A 119 2.37 0.43 6.40
CA GLN A 119 2.84 0.28 7.77
C GLN A 119 3.07 1.64 8.46
N TRP A 120 3.64 2.61 7.75
CA TRP A 120 3.84 3.95 8.26
C TRP A 120 2.51 4.65 8.55
N LEU A 121 1.52 4.51 7.66
CA LEU A 121 0.19 5.09 7.82
C LEU A 121 -0.55 4.48 9.01
N ASP A 122 -0.50 3.15 9.19
CA ASP A 122 -1.08 2.44 10.33
C ASP A 122 -0.43 2.88 11.66
N TYR A 123 0.88 3.11 11.65
CA TYR A 123 1.58 3.63 12.82
C TYR A 123 1.11 5.03 13.19
N ARG A 124 1.00 5.93 12.20
CA ARG A 124 0.49 7.31 12.41
C ARG A 124 -0.92 7.30 13.00
N ILE A 125 -1.83 6.53 12.43
CA ILE A 125 -3.21 6.43 12.90
C ILE A 125 -3.27 5.91 14.34
N ARG A 126 -2.46 4.90 14.68
CA ARG A 126 -2.39 4.37 16.06
C ARG A 126 -1.83 5.39 17.04
N LEU A 127 -0.81 6.12 16.64
CA LEU A 127 -0.19 7.15 17.46
C LEU A 127 -1.15 8.30 17.77
N ASP A 128 -1.91 8.75 16.78
CA ASP A 128 -2.89 9.83 16.96
C ASP A 128 -4.05 9.38 17.87
N ARG A 129 -4.52 8.15 17.73
CA ARG A 129 -5.53 7.57 18.63
C ARG A 129 -5.01 7.45 20.07
N TRP A 130 -3.75 7.02 20.21
CA TRP A 130 -3.12 6.92 21.54
C TRP A 130 -2.97 8.30 22.19
N ARG A 131 -2.53 9.32 21.45
CA ARG A 131 -2.43 10.71 21.94
C ARG A 131 -3.79 11.28 22.35
N ALA A 132 -4.83 11.00 21.58
CA ALA A 132 -6.19 11.42 21.90
C ALA A 132 -6.72 10.78 23.21
N ALA A 133 -6.33 9.52 23.47
CA ALA A 133 -6.73 8.78 24.68
C ALA A 133 -5.89 9.15 25.92
N HIS A 134 -4.66 9.66 25.73
CA HIS A 134 -3.71 9.94 26.82
C HIS A 134 -3.09 11.35 26.69
N PRO A 135 -3.89 12.41 26.83
CA PRO A 135 -3.38 13.77 26.72
C PRO A 135 -2.31 14.05 27.78
N GLY A 136 -1.13 14.49 27.34
CA GLY A 136 0.00 14.84 28.23
C GLY A 136 0.97 13.70 28.57
N GLN A 137 0.77 12.49 28.04
CA GLN A 137 1.71 11.37 28.21
C GLN A 137 2.62 11.20 26.98
N VAL A 138 3.85 10.69 27.22
CA VAL A 138 4.79 10.39 26.14
C VAL A 138 4.43 9.04 25.51
N PRO A 139 4.36 8.95 24.18
CA PRO A 139 4.04 7.68 23.49
C PRO A 139 5.10 6.61 23.77
N PRO A 140 4.71 5.32 23.85
CA PRO A 140 5.65 4.22 24.02
C PRO A 140 6.59 4.13 22.81
N PRO A 141 7.87 3.71 23.02
CA PRO A 141 8.84 3.55 21.96
C PRO A 141 8.40 2.48 20.95
N ARG A 142 8.84 2.64 19.70
CA ARG A 142 8.65 1.60 18.66
C ARG A 142 9.35 0.31 19.12
N ARG A 143 8.63 -0.76 19.12
CA ARG A 143 9.20 -2.11 19.14
C ARG A 143 9.20 -2.71 17.75
#